data_633b943b0a80270547b52b20f8cdbe70
#
_entry.id   633b943b0a80270547b52b20f8cdbe70
#
_cell.length_a   1.000
_cell.length_b   1.000
_cell.length_c   1.000
_cell.angle_alpha   90.00
_cell.angle_beta   90.00
_cell.angle_gamma   90.00
#
_symmetry.space_group_name_H-M   'P 1'
#
loop_
_entity.id
_entity.type
_entity.pdbx_description
1 polymer ?
#
loop_
_entity_poly.entity_id
_entity_poly.type
_entity_poly.pdbx_seq_one_letter_code
_entity_poly.pdbx_strand_id
1 'polypeptide(L)'
;MVTEGPTPEEAETLSHHFAYLQDLTDKGVMILVGRTQNSDESTFGIAIFEAEDESAARMIMETDPVVRAGVMRADLYPYQIALMRK
;
A
#
# COMPACT_ATOMS: atom_id res chain seq x y z
N MET A 1 11.70 2.74 2.86
CA MET A 1 12.76 1.72 2.78
C MET A 1 14.04 2.39 2.42
N VAL A 2 15.09 2.02 3.06
CA VAL A 2 16.40 2.58 2.81
C VAL A 2 17.23 1.68 1.92
N THR A 3 18.38 2.18 1.48
CA THR A 3 19.22 1.47 0.52
C THR A 3 19.86 0.20 1.09
N GLU A 4 19.91 0.07 2.40
CA GLU A 4 20.50 -1.09 3.06
C GLU A 4 19.57 -2.30 3.15
N GLY A 5 18.33 -2.13 2.73
CA GLY A 5 17.35 -3.18 2.82
C GLY A 5 16.71 -3.29 4.20
N PRO A 6 15.69 -4.10 4.34
CA PRO A 6 14.97 -4.23 5.61
C PRO A 6 15.71 -5.13 6.59
N THR A 7 15.45 -4.89 7.88
CA THR A 7 15.83 -5.85 8.92
C THR A 7 15.00 -7.13 8.75
N PRO A 8 15.38 -8.25 9.39
CA PRO A 8 14.55 -9.47 9.31
C PRO A 8 13.11 -9.25 9.77
N GLU A 9 12.91 -8.43 10.79
CA GLU A 9 11.56 -8.10 11.26
C GLU A 9 10.78 -7.28 10.25
N GLU A 10 11.44 -6.32 9.62
CA GLU A 10 10.82 -5.52 8.58
C GLU A 10 10.51 -6.35 7.35
N ALA A 11 11.39 -7.29 6.99
CA ALA A 11 11.15 -8.18 5.86
C ALA A 11 9.92 -9.04 6.09
N GLU A 12 9.73 -9.54 7.32
CA GLU A 12 8.53 -10.30 7.67
C GLU A 12 7.29 -9.43 7.57
N THR A 13 7.35 -8.20 8.07
CA THR A 13 6.24 -7.25 8.00
C THR A 13 5.89 -6.93 6.55
N LEU A 14 6.90 -6.75 5.70
CA LEU A 14 6.70 -6.49 4.28
C LEU A 14 6.05 -7.67 3.57
N SER A 15 6.39 -8.89 3.98
CA SER A 15 5.76 -10.10 3.45
C SER A 15 4.27 -10.13 3.80
N HIS A 16 3.92 -9.79 5.03
CA HIS A 16 2.53 -9.69 5.47
C HIS A 16 1.79 -8.55 4.74
N HIS A 17 2.47 -7.44 4.52
CA HIS A 17 1.94 -6.32 3.76
C HIS A 17 1.56 -6.74 2.34
N PHE A 18 2.46 -7.44 1.66
CA PHE A 18 2.19 -7.90 0.31
C PHE A 18 1.02 -8.89 0.28
N ALA A 19 0.97 -9.81 1.23
CA ALA A 19 -0.14 -10.77 1.32
C ALA A 19 -1.46 -10.07 1.58
N TYR A 20 -1.46 -9.03 2.41
CA TYR A 20 -2.66 -8.23 2.70
C TYR A 20 -3.16 -7.54 1.43
N LEU A 21 -2.26 -6.89 0.69
CA LEU A 21 -2.63 -6.20 -0.53
C LEU A 21 -3.09 -7.18 -1.61
N GLN A 22 -2.45 -8.34 -1.70
CA GLN A 22 -2.85 -9.35 -2.68
C GLN A 22 -4.24 -9.88 -2.38
N ASP A 23 -4.56 -10.11 -1.11
CA ASP A 23 -5.89 -10.55 -0.70
C ASP A 23 -6.95 -9.51 -1.11
N LEU A 24 -6.70 -8.23 -0.87
CA LEU A 24 -7.61 -7.17 -1.27
C LEU A 24 -7.75 -7.06 -2.78
N THR A 25 -6.67 -7.31 -3.51
CA THR A 25 -6.71 -7.32 -4.97
C THR A 25 -7.56 -8.47 -5.48
N ASP A 26 -7.39 -9.65 -4.89
CA ASP A 26 -8.16 -10.83 -5.26
C ASP A 26 -9.64 -10.65 -4.97
N LYS A 27 -9.98 -9.90 -3.94
CA LYS A 27 -11.37 -9.60 -3.58
C LYS A 27 -11.98 -8.45 -4.39
N GLY A 28 -11.19 -7.81 -5.24
CA GLY A 28 -11.66 -6.71 -6.06
C GLY A 28 -11.72 -5.36 -5.35
N VAL A 29 -11.21 -5.26 -4.14
CA VAL A 29 -11.16 -4.00 -3.39
C VAL A 29 -10.01 -3.14 -3.89
N MET A 30 -8.85 -3.75 -4.09
CA MET A 30 -7.65 -3.07 -4.55
C MET A 30 -7.63 -3.07 -6.08
N ILE A 31 -7.56 -1.89 -6.69
CA ILE A 31 -7.57 -1.74 -8.14
C ILE A 31 -6.18 -1.96 -8.72
N LEU A 32 -5.20 -1.30 -8.13
CA LEU A 32 -3.80 -1.51 -8.51
C LEU A 32 -2.89 -1.19 -7.33
N VAL A 33 -1.75 -1.84 -7.31
CA VAL A 33 -0.69 -1.60 -6.32
C VAL A 33 0.62 -1.58 -7.09
N GLY A 34 1.46 -0.61 -6.78
CA GLY A 34 2.76 -0.52 -7.41
C GLY A 34 3.68 0.38 -6.61
N ARG A 35 4.86 0.57 -7.12
CA ARG A 35 5.82 1.47 -6.51
C ARG A 35 6.64 2.17 -7.59
N THR A 36 7.20 3.32 -7.23
CA THR A 36 8.13 3.99 -8.13
C THR A 36 9.42 3.17 -8.22
N GLN A 37 10.09 3.26 -9.35
CA GLN A 37 11.27 2.42 -9.62
C GLN A 37 12.59 3.19 -9.54
N ASN A 38 12.58 4.31 -8.85
CA ASN A 38 13.84 5.00 -8.55
C ASN A 38 14.58 4.22 -7.46
N SER A 39 15.90 4.35 -7.44
CA SER A 39 16.74 3.54 -6.56
C SER A 39 17.25 4.27 -5.33
N ASP A 40 16.56 5.34 -4.94
CA ASP A 40 16.92 6.13 -3.77
C ASP A 40 15.81 6.15 -2.73
N GLU A 41 15.98 6.95 -1.68
CA GLU A 41 15.02 7.02 -0.58
C GLU A 41 13.68 7.65 -0.97
N SER A 42 13.58 8.27 -2.15
CA SER A 42 12.34 8.87 -2.59
C SER A 42 11.37 7.85 -3.20
N THR A 43 11.75 6.59 -3.28
CA THR A 43 10.87 5.51 -3.74
C THR A 43 9.66 5.39 -2.83
N PHE A 44 8.47 5.36 -3.42
CA PHE A 44 7.24 5.19 -2.65
C PHE A 44 6.25 4.28 -3.37
N GLY A 45 5.33 3.73 -2.61
CA GLY A 45 4.29 2.86 -3.14
C GLY A 45 3.00 3.62 -3.39
N ILE A 46 2.24 3.16 -4.36
CA ILE A 46 0.93 3.69 -4.69
C ILE A 46 -0.06 2.53 -4.66
N ALA A 47 -1.18 2.72 -3.96
CA ALA A 47 -2.26 1.76 -3.95
C ALA A 47 -3.56 2.51 -4.23
N ILE A 48 -4.33 2.04 -5.20
CA ILE A 48 -5.62 2.61 -5.55
C ILE A 48 -6.67 1.57 -5.26
N PHE A 49 -7.67 1.92 -4.46
CA PHE A 49 -8.68 0.96 -4.03
C PHE A 49 -10.04 1.66 -3.85
N GLU A 50 -11.08 0.85 -3.78
CA GLU A 50 -12.44 1.34 -3.59
C GLU A 50 -12.85 1.22 -2.13
N ALA A 51 -13.60 2.22 -1.66
CA ALA A 51 -14.17 2.22 -0.33
C ALA A 51 -15.47 3.05 -0.35
N GLU A 52 -16.38 2.74 0.56
CA GLU A 52 -17.67 3.43 0.61
C GLU A 52 -17.54 4.89 1.01
N ASP A 53 -16.59 5.20 1.87
CA ASP A 53 -16.35 6.55 2.35
C ASP A 53 -14.91 6.67 2.87
N GLU A 54 -14.56 7.86 3.31
CA GLU A 54 -13.21 8.11 3.82
C GLU A 54 -12.89 7.29 5.06
N SER A 55 -13.85 7.07 5.94
CA SER A 55 -13.62 6.26 7.14
C SER A 55 -13.27 4.82 6.78
N ALA A 56 -13.98 4.24 5.82
CA ALA A 56 -13.69 2.89 5.35
C ALA A 56 -12.32 2.83 4.67
N ALA A 57 -12.00 3.84 3.87
CA ALA A 57 -10.70 3.91 3.20
C ALA A 57 -9.56 4.01 4.21
N ARG A 58 -9.73 4.82 5.23
CA ARG A 58 -8.70 4.98 6.28
C ARG A 58 -8.51 3.70 7.06
N MET A 59 -9.59 2.98 7.33
CA MET A 59 -9.50 1.69 8.00
C MET A 59 -8.70 0.67 7.18
N ILE A 60 -8.92 0.63 5.88
CA ILE A 60 -8.17 -0.26 4.98
C ILE A 60 -6.68 0.08 5.04
N MET A 61 -6.34 1.38 4.97
CA MET A 61 -4.96 1.82 5.04
C MET A 61 -4.32 1.49 6.39
N GLU A 62 -5.02 1.74 7.48
CA GLU A 62 -4.47 1.55 8.82
C GLU A 62 -4.39 0.09 9.24
N THR A 63 -5.10 -0.79 8.55
CA THR A 63 -5.04 -2.24 8.81
C THR A 63 -3.81 -2.88 8.17
N ASP A 64 -3.21 -2.21 7.20
CA ASP A 64 -2.01 -2.72 6.52
C ASP A 64 -0.88 -2.95 7.53
N PRO A 65 -0.28 -4.15 7.56
CA PRO A 65 0.79 -4.47 8.51
C PRO A 65 1.94 -3.49 8.54
N VAL A 66 2.37 -2.94 7.40
CA VAL A 66 3.51 -1.99 7.38
C VAL A 66 3.13 -0.65 8.03
N VAL A 67 1.86 -0.26 7.95
CA VAL A 67 1.38 0.97 8.58
C VAL A 67 1.22 0.75 10.08
N ARG A 68 0.61 -0.38 10.47
CA ARG A 68 0.39 -0.71 11.87
C ARG A 68 1.69 -0.87 12.65
N ALA A 69 2.70 -1.45 12.00
CA ALA A 69 4.01 -1.66 12.63
C ALA A 69 4.90 -0.42 12.60
N GLY A 70 4.46 0.64 11.92
CA GLY A 70 5.25 1.86 11.80
C GLY A 70 6.44 1.75 10.87
N VAL A 71 6.48 0.72 10.04
CA VAL A 71 7.55 0.55 9.05
C VAL A 71 7.41 1.56 7.91
N MET A 72 6.17 1.89 7.55
CA MET A 72 5.90 2.89 6.51
C MET A 72 4.84 3.86 7.00
N ARG A 73 4.98 5.11 6.56
CA ARG A 73 3.94 6.11 6.70
C ARG A 73 3.05 6.04 5.47
N ALA A 74 1.75 6.22 5.65
CA ALA A 74 0.82 6.25 4.54
C ALA A 74 -0.02 7.51 4.62
N ASP A 75 -0.28 8.10 3.46
CA ASP A 75 -1.16 9.26 3.31
C ASP A 75 -2.33 8.85 2.43
N LEU A 76 -3.52 9.29 2.78
CA LEU A 76 -4.74 8.94 2.08
C LEU A 76 -5.24 10.14 1.29
N TYR A 77 -5.54 9.91 0.01
CA TYR A 77 -6.07 10.96 -0.86
C TYR A 77 -7.34 10.47 -1.54
N PRO A 78 -8.40 11.29 -1.59
CA PRO A 78 -9.53 10.96 -2.45
C PRO A 78 -9.08 11.03 -3.91
N TYR A 79 -9.51 10.05 -4.71
CA TYR A 79 -9.02 9.91 -6.07
C TYR A 79 -10.15 9.42 -6.97
N GLN A 80 -10.29 10.06 -8.11
CA GLN A 80 -11.28 9.66 -9.10
C GLN A 80 -10.57 9.29 -10.40
N ILE A 81 -10.79 8.06 -10.84
CA ILE A 81 -10.21 7.60 -12.10
C ILE A 81 -11.06 8.16 -13.24
N ALA A 82 -10.47 9.01 -14.06
CA ALA A 82 -11.16 9.59 -15.21
C ALA A 82 -11.07 8.68 -16.43
N LEU A 83 -9.89 8.07 -16.64
CA LEU A 83 -9.64 7.17 -17.76
C LEU A 83 -8.79 6.01 -17.28
N MET A 84 -9.08 4.82 -17.78
CA MET A 84 -8.32 3.65 -17.42
C MET A 84 -8.27 2.68 -18.60
N ARG A 85 -7.09 2.13 -18.87
CA ARG A 85 -6.92 1.11 -19.91
C ARG A 85 -7.60 -0.18 -19.46
N LYS A 86 -8.25 -0.81 -20.39
CA LYS A 86 -8.89 -2.12 -20.13
C LYS A 86 -7.89 -3.25 -20.23
#